data_f654434df95ecc8a8a0a0adc13780267
#
_entry.id   f654434df95ecc8a8a0a0adc13780267
#
_cell.length_a   1.000
_cell.length_b   1.000
_cell.length_c   1.000
_cell.angle_alpha   90.00
_cell.angle_beta   90.00
_cell.angle_gamma   90.00
#
_symmetry.space_group_name_H-M   'P 1'
#
loop_
_entity.id
_entity.type
_entity.pdbx_description
1 polymer ?
#
loop_
_entity_poly.entity_id
_entity_poly.type
_entity_poly.pdbx_seq_one_letter_code
_entity_poly.pdbx_strand_id
1 'polypeptide(L)'
;MTDSPNQPPEAADAIKGMAEAGAQIVNFWRQGIDSWAPLLAPLAAAGRDKVHPRDKRFSGTEWEHPVFDLMRQGYSVMSDYMLGAVENLDNVPPDQRARIAFAVRTIVEAMSPANSPLTNPVALNRAVETKGQSLMTGLQHLTDDLKRGQLTHTNPQAFRLGENIAVTPGKVVHQTPLYQLIQYAPATESVLATPLVIFPPWINRFYILDLTAEKSFINWCVDQGITVFVVSWKSADSSMSEVVWDDYIAAQIDAIDTVRELLDVEQVHTIGYCVAGTTLAATLAILAARGEAHKVRSATFFTAQVDFSRAGDLLNFIDDAQLQLIQSIETDGYLDGRYLALSFNLLRGKDLIWSTVVNNYLLGQDYPAFDLLHWNGDVTNLPAKWHRAYLCDLYRDNKLVKPGALSALNVPIDLTKVETPSFIQAGREDHIAPAESVWKIRDHFRGPLEFLLAGSGHIAGVVNPPAQMKYQYWTNATPVSSLEEFVAGAAETKGSWWPYWHEWLERFGAERIAADGARVPGGGKLPAIEDAPGSYVKTR
;
A
#
# COMPACT_ATOMS: atom_id res chain seq x y z
N MET A 1 -8.57 10.60 33.86
CA MET A 1 -7.56 11.44 34.50
C MET A 1 -6.58 10.48 35.16
N THR A 2 -5.52 10.16 34.45
CA THR A 2 -4.36 9.41 34.99
C THR A 2 -3.14 10.28 34.76
N ASP A 3 -2.60 10.75 35.89
CA ASP A 3 -1.44 11.60 35.97
C ASP A 3 -0.25 10.96 35.24
N SER A 4 0.34 11.72 34.32
CA SER A 4 1.67 11.43 33.77
C SER A 4 2.71 11.47 34.91
N PRO A 5 3.70 10.58 34.95
CA PRO A 5 4.70 10.58 36.01
C PRO A 5 5.50 11.90 35.95
N ASN A 6 5.50 12.61 37.09
CA ASN A 6 6.28 13.81 37.38
C ASN A 6 7.74 13.63 36.93
N GLN A 7 8.15 14.34 35.87
CA GLN A 7 9.58 14.54 35.59
C GLN A 7 10.16 15.40 36.72
N PRO A 8 11.36 15.09 37.21
CA PRO A 8 12.00 15.91 38.22
C PRO A 8 12.20 17.35 37.70
N PRO A 9 11.97 18.38 38.52
CA PRO A 9 12.02 19.80 38.11
C PRO A 9 13.35 20.19 37.43
N GLU A 10 14.46 19.58 37.80
CA GLU A 10 15.78 19.83 37.17
C GLU A 10 15.84 19.35 35.68
N ALA A 11 15.13 18.31 35.31
CA ALA A 11 15.09 17.86 33.91
C ALA A 11 14.26 18.78 33.03
N ALA A 12 13.15 19.32 33.54
CA ALA A 12 12.31 20.29 32.82
C ALA A 12 13.05 21.62 32.59
N ASP A 13 13.80 22.09 33.59
CA ASP A 13 14.60 23.30 33.46
C ASP A 13 15.80 23.14 32.52
N ALA A 14 16.43 21.96 32.52
CA ALA A 14 17.49 21.64 31.56
C ALA A 14 16.97 21.59 30.11
N ILE A 15 15.81 20.98 29.87
CA ILE A 15 15.16 20.93 28.57
C ILE A 15 14.80 22.35 28.10
N LYS A 16 14.24 23.17 28.97
CA LYS A 16 13.91 24.55 28.66
C LYS A 16 15.16 25.38 28.34
N GLY A 17 16.24 25.18 29.09
CA GLY A 17 17.53 25.84 28.83
C GLY A 17 18.12 25.44 27.47
N MET A 18 18.03 24.17 27.08
CA MET A 18 18.47 23.72 25.77
C MET A 18 17.61 24.28 24.64
N ALA A 19 16.30 24.40 24.82
CA ALA A 19 15.39 25.00 23.84
C ALA A 19 15.70 26.48 23.64
N GLU A 20 15.94 27.22 24.74
CA GLU A 20 16.31 28.63 24.70
C GLU A 20 17.69 28.86 24.04
N ALA A 21 18.67 28.02 24.33
CA ALA A 21 19.99 28.06 23.67
C ALA A 21 19.87 27.77 22.18
N GLY A 22 19.08 26.74 21.81
CA GLY A 22 18.77 26.43 20.41
C GLY A 22 18.13 27.59 19.67
N ALA A 23 17.15 28.27 20.30
CA ALA A 23 16.50 29.43 19.73
C ALA A 23 17.49 30.64 19.55
N GLN A 24 18.43 30.80 20.47
CA GLN A 24 19.48 31.86 20.33
C GLN A 24 20.40 31.56 19.14
N ILE A 25 20.81 30.32 18.94
CA ILE A 25 21.64 29.91 17.79
C ILE A 25 20.88 30.15 16.49
N VAL A 26 19.60 29.78 16.42
CA VAL A 26 18.75 30.01 15.24
C VAL A 26 18.58 31.52 14.98
N ASN A 27 18.36 32.31 15.99
CA ASN A 27 18.26 33.76 15.84
C ASN A 27 19.57 34.39 15.34
N PHE A 28 20.72 33.98 15.87
CA PHE A 28 22.03 34.43 15.39
C PHE A 28 22.23 34.08 13.91
N TRP A 29 21.91 32.83 13.52
CA TRP A 29 21.99 32.39 12.15
C TRP A 29 21.06 33.18 11.23
N ARG A 30 19.82 33.44 11.64
CA ARG A 30 18.86 34.26 10.91
C ARG A 30 19.34 35.69 10.70
N GLN A 31 19.87 36.34 11.72
CA GLN A 31 20.44 37.70 11.61
C GLN A 31 21.61 37.75 10.60
N GLY A 32 22.43 36.70 10.60
CA GLY A 32 23.48 36.54 9.59
C GLY A 32 22.91 36.47 8.18
N ILE A 33 21.90 35.65 7.96
CA ILE A 33 21.21 35.51 6.67
C ILE A 33 20.57 36.85 6.24
N ASP A 34 19.85 37.51 7.12
CA ASP A 34 19.20 38.80 6.85
C ASP A 34 20.20 39.89 6.42
N SER A 35 21.43 39.85 6.94
CA SER A 35 22.48 40.81 6.56
C SER A 35 22.95 40.67 5.11
N TRP A 36 22.84 39.48 4.50
CA TRP A 36 23.21 39.22 3.11
C TRP A 36 22.06 39.45 2.13
N ALA A 37 20.82 39.55 2.60
CA ALA A 37 19.64 39.67 1.78
C ALA A 37 19.67 40.84 0.78
N PRO A 38 20.06 42.08 1.16
CA PRO A 38 20.11 43.21 0.23
C PRO A 38 21.10 43.02 -0.93
N LEU A 39 22.21 42.33 -0.66
CA LEU A 39 23.25 42.06 -1.65
C LEU A 39 22.83 41.00 -2.67
N LEU A 40 22.03 40.03 -2.23
CA LEU A 40 21.62 38.88 -3.03
C LEU A 40 20.28 39.06 -3.75
N ALA A 41 19.48 40.07 -3.36
CA ALA A 41 18.16 40.34 -3.92
C ALA A 41 18.13 40.48 -5.46
N PRO A 42 19.09 41.21 -6.12
CA PRO A 42 19.10 41.32 -7.57
C PRO A 42 19.37 39.99 -8.28
N LEU A 43 20.23 39.13 -7.69
CA LEU A 43 20.54 37.79 -8.23
C LEU A 43 19.35 36.85 -8.08
N ALA A 44 18.68 36.89 -6.93
CA ALA A 44 17.48 36.10 -6.69
C ALA A 44 16.34 36.47 -7.65
N ALA A 45 16.15 37.78 -7.89
CA ALA A 45 15.13 38.23 -8.84
C ALA A 45 15.38 37.75 -10.28
N ALA A 46 16.64 37.71 -10.72
CA ALA A 46 17.02 37.32 -12.07
C ALA A 46 16.83 35.82 -12.37
N GLY A 47 16.73 34.98 -11.34
CA GLY A 47 16.60 33.50 -11.50
C GLY A 47 15.20 32.94 -11.23
N ARG A 48 14.22 33.74 -10.86
CA ARG A 48 12.89 33.28 -10.43
C ARG A 48 12.16 32.41 -11.44
N ASP A 49 12.34 32.66 -12.72
CA ASP A 49 11.70 31.91 -13.81
C ASP A 49 12.25 30.48 -13.98
N LYS A 50 13.35 30.15 -13.29
CA LYS A 50 14.00 28.83 -13.37
C LYS A 50 13.54 27.85 -12.30
N VAL A 51 12.69 28.27 -11.38
CA VAL A 51 12.17 27.40 -10.31
C VAL A 51 10.89 26.72 -10.77
N HIS A 52 10.79 25.41 -10.58
CA HIS A 52 9.57 24.66 -10.85
C HIS A 52 8.41 25.22 -10.00
N PRO A 53 7.40 25.91 -10.60
CA PRO A 53 6.35 26.61 -9.86
C PRO A 53 5.41 25.68 -9.07
N ARG A 54 5.55 24.37 -9.23
CA ARG A 54 4.68 23.35 -8.62
C ARG A 54 5.32 22.56 -7.47
N ASP A 55 6.54 22.89 -7.06
CA ASP A 55 7.15 22.19 -5.94
C ASP A 55 6.62 22.72 -4.61
N LYS A 56 5.71 21.96 -4.00
CA LYS A 56 5.04 22.32 -2.75
C LYS A 56 6.00 22.52 -1.56
N ARG A 57 7.22 21.96 -1.63
CA ARG A 57 8.24 22.15 -0.58
C ARG A 57 8.65 23.61 -0.43
N PHE A 58 8.48 24.40 -1.49
CA PHE A 58 8.89 25.80 -1.58
C PHE A 58 7.70 26.76 -1.72
N SER A 59 6.51 26.38 -1.28
CA SER A 59 5.29 27.17 -1.47
C SER A 59 5.09 28.29 -0.43
N GLY A 60 5.84 28.30 0.68
CA GLY A 60 5.75 29.34 1.71
C GLY A 60 6.37 30.67 1.26
N THR A 61 5.80 31.80 1.68
CA THR A 61 6.32 33.16 1.41
C THR A 61 7.71 33.40 1.99
N GLU A 62 8.10 32.63 3.00
CA GLU A 62 9.43 32.67 3.62
C GLU A 62 10.54 32.31 2.62
N TRP A 63 10.24 31.53 1.59
CA TRP A 63 11.17 31.20 0.51
C TRP A 63 11.42 32.35 -0.47
N GLU A 64 10.65 33.45 -0.39
CA GLU A 64 10.88 34.66 -1.19
C GLU A 64 12.03 35.54 -0.64
N HIS A 65 12.51 35.27 0.56
CA HIS A 65 13.70 35.94 1.11
C HIS A 65 14.91 35.65 0.20
N PRO A 66 15.70 36.68 -0.22
CA PRO A 66 16.70 36.55 -1.28
C PRO A 66 17.72 35.42 -1.10
N VAL A 67 18.15 35.16 0.12
CA VAL A 67 19.10 34.07 0.42
C VAL A 67 18.47 32.71 0.18
N PHE A 68 17.26 32.50 0.70
CA PHE A 68 16.55 31.20 0.54
C PHE A 68 16.04 31.00 -0.88
N ASP A 69 15.67 32.10 -1.54
CA ASP A 69 15.27 32.06 -2.96
C ASP A 69 16.44 31.60 -3.85
N LEU A 70 17.66 32.09 -3.62
CA LEU A 70 18.86 31.63 -4.31
C LEU A 70 19.18 30.16 -4.00
N MET A 71 19.02 29.70 -2.74
CA MET A 71 19.22 28.31 -2.39
C MET A 71 18.22 27.41 -3.13
N ARG A 72 16.94 27.80 -3.19
CA ARG A 72 15.88 27.11 -3.93
C ARG A 72 16.19 27.03 -5.42
N GLN A 73 16.62 28.15 -6.03
CA GLN A 73 16.99 28.24 -7.44
C GLN A 73 18.20 27.35 -7.75
N GLY A 74 19.25 27.45 -6.92
CA GLY A 74 20.45 26.61 -7.08
C GLY A 74 20.14 25.12 -6.99
N TYR A 75 19.29 24.74 -6.05
CA TYR A 75 18.81 23.37 -5.91
C TYR A 75 18.02 22.91 -7.15
N SER A 76 17.11 23.74 -7.68
CA SER A 76 16.33 23.42 -8.88
C SER A 76 17.24 23.17 -10.09
N VAL A 77 18.18 24.09 -10.34
CA VAL A 77 19.13 23.96 -11.46
C VAL A 77 20.02 22.73 -11.32
N MET A 78 20.53 22.46 -10.11
CA MET A 78 21.34 21.26 -9.85
C MET A 78 20.52 19.99 -10.03
N SER A 79 19.28 19.97 -9.53
CA SER A 79 18.34 18.85 -9.68
C SER A 79 18.09 18.53 -11.15
N ASP A 80 17.73 19.54 -11.94
CA ASP A 80 17.47 19.40 -13.37
C ASP A 80 18.71 18.91 -14.13
N TYR A 81 19.88 19.44 -13.76
CA TYR A 81 21.15 18.98 -14.36
C TYR A 81 21.45 17.53 -14.05
N MET A 82 21.32 17.10 -12.78
CA MET A 82 21.62 15.73 -12.39
C MET A 82 20.63 14.73 -13.03
N LEU A 83 19.33 15.05 -13.04
CA LEU A 83 18.32 14.21 -13.65
C LEU A 83 18.47 14.17 -15.17
N GLY A 84 18.68 15.32 -15.82
CA GLY A 84 18.92 15.40 -17.26
C GLY A 84 20.20 14.71 -17.70
N ALA A 85 21.24 14.70 -16.86
CA ALA A 85 22.46 13.96 -17.15
C ALA A 85 22.23 12.44 -17.27
N VAL A 86 21.32 11.89 -16.43
CA VAL A 86 20.96 10.47 -16.50
C VAL A 86 20.15 10.14 -17.76
N GLU A 87 19.24 11.02 -18.16
CA GLU A 87 18.45 10.84 -19.40
C GLU A 87 19.33 10.78 -20.64
N ASN A 88 20.45 11.53 -20.63
CA ASN A 88 21.41 11.62 -21.73
C ASN A 88 22.60 10.62 -21.63
N LEU A 89 22.50 9.60 -20.78
CA LEU A 89 23.52 8.55 -20.75
C LEU A 89 23.46 7.69 -22.01
N ASP A 90 24.48 7.81 -22.87
CA ASP A 90 24.63 6.97 -24.04
C ASP A 90 25.11 5.56 -23.66
N ASN A 91 24.69 4.55 -24.43
CA ASN A 91 25.12 3.15 -24.31
C ASN A 91 24.80 2.46 -22.97
N VAL A 92 23.87 2.98 -22.18
CA VAL A 92 23.36 2.35 -20.96
C VAL A 92 22.02 1.67 -21.26
N PRO A 93 21.86 0.37 -20.96
CA PRO A 93 20.59 -0.35 -21.11
C PRO A 93 19.43 0.38 -20.39
N PRO A 94 18.20 0.35 -20.93
CA PRO A 94 17.07 1.09 -20.38
C PRO A 94 16.77 0.77 -18.90
N ASP A 95 16.91 -0.49 -18.50
CA ASP A 95 16.73 -0.95 -17.12
C ASP A 95 17.81 -0.40 -16.18
N GLN A 96 19.07 -0.40 -16.60
CA GLN A 96 20.15 0.22 -15.80
C GLN A 96 19.98 1.74 -15.71
N ARG A 97 19.54 2.40 -16.79
CA ARG A 97 19.25 3.83 -16.79
C ARG A 97 18.12 4.15 -15.81
N ALA A 98 17.06 3.35 -15.76
CA ALA A 98 15.97 3.52 -14.81
C ALA A 98 16.46 3.41 -13.35
N ARG A 99 17.33 2.44 -13.05
CA ARG A 99 17.94 2.30 -11.71
C ARG A 99 18.80 3.50 -11.32
N ILE A 100 19.65 3.97 -12.25
CA ILE A 100 20.47 5.17 -12.02
C ILE A 100 19.57 6.39 -11.81
N ALA A 101 18.52 6.56 -12.63
CA ALA A 101 17.56 7.66 -12.49
C ALA A 101 16.85 7.63 -11.13
N PHE A 102 16.45 6.46 -10.66
CA PHE A 102 15.86 6.29 -9.34
C PHE A 102 16.84 6.68 -8.22
N ALA A 103 18.07 6.18 -8.27
CA ALA A 103 19.11 6.50 -7.29
C ALA A 103 19.43 8.00 -7.27
N VAL A 104 19.61 8.62 -8.43
CA VAL A 104 19.86 10.07 -8.55
C VAL A 104 18.67 10.88 -8.03
N ARG A 105 17.44 10.49 -8.34
CA ARG A 105 16.23 11.14 -7.81
C ARG A 105 16.20 11.09 -6.29
N THR A 106 16.47 9.94 -5.70
CA THR A 106 16.52 9.75 -4.23
C THR A 106 17.57 10.66 -3.59
N ILE A 107 18.76 10.76 -4.18
CA ILE A 107 19.83 11.65 -3.71
C ILE A 107 19.41 13.11 -3.83
N VAL A 108 18.88 13.51 -4.96
CA VAL A 108 18.42 14.88 -5.21
C VAL A 108 17.33 15.27 -4.21
N GLU A 109 16.35 14.40 -3.97
CA GLU A 109 15.30 14.64 -2.97
C GLU A 109 15.88 14.83 -1.57
N ALA A 110 16.88 14.02 -1.19
CA ALA A 110 17.57 14.14 0.09
C ALA A 110 18.33 15.46 0.25
N MET A 111 18.89 15.97 -0.84
CA MET A 111 19.68 17.21 -0.84
C MET A 111 18.83 18.49 -0.84
N SER A 112 17.50 18.38 -0.82
CA SER A 112 16.62 19.56 -0.82
C SER A 112 16.90 20.47 0.38
N PRO A 113 17.07 21.79 0.18
CA PRO A 113 17.24 22.73 1.27
C PRO A 113 16.03 22.80 2.22
N ALA A 114 14.87 22.32 1.80
CA ALA A 114 13.70 22.19 2.66
C ALA A 114 13.88 21.14 3.77
N ASN A 115 14.78 20.18 3.61
CA ASN A 115 14.96 19.06 4.54
C ASN A 115 15.90 19.36 5.71
N SER A 116 16.46 20.56 5.79
CA SER A 116 17.43 20.93 6.83
C SER A 116 16.90 22.05 7.71
N PRO A 117 17.07 21.98 9.03
CA PRO A 117 16.64 23.04 9.95
C PRO A 117 17.37 24.38 9.74
N LEU A 118 18.55 24.38 9.10
CA LEU A 118 19.35 25.58 8.86
C LEU A 118 19.06 26.27 7.52
N THR A 119 18.48 25.54 6.56
CA THR A 119 18.22 26.04 5.21
C THR A 119 16.73 26.14 4.87
N ASN A 120 15.86 25.63 5.74
CA ASN A 120 14.41 25.75 5.60
C ASN A 120 13.92 27.01 6.36
N PRO A 121 13.53 28.09 5.65
CA PRO A 121 13.10 29.33 6.31
C PRO A 121 11.82 29.16 7.12
N VAL A 122 10.93 28.26 6.74
CA VAL A 122 9.70 27.98 7.51
C VAL A 122 10.05 27.34 8.85
N ALA A 123 11.00 26.39 8.86
CA ALA A 123 11.47 25.76 10.09
C ALA A 123 12.22 26.74 11.00
N LEU A 124 13.06 27.61 10.42
CA LEU A 124 13.75 28.67 11.15
C LEU A 124 12.76 29.62 11.82
N ASN A 125 11.77 30.12 11.06
CA ASN A 125 10.74 31.01 11.61
C ASN A 125 9.95 30.30 12.73
N ARG A 126 9.53 29.07 12.51
CA ARG A 126 8.80 28.30 13.51
C ARG A 126 9.61 28.08 14.79
N ALA A 127 10.90 27.79 14.67
CA ALA A 127 11.78 27.63 15.83
C ALA A 127 11.89 28.94 16.65
N VAL A 128 11.98 30.09 15.98
CA VAL A 128 11.99 31.40 16.64
C VAL A 128 10.67 31.70 17.33
N GLU A 129 9.54 31.56 16.63
CA GLU A 129 8.18 31.78 17.16
C GLU A 129 7.89 30.94 18.40
N THR A 130 8.31 29.67 18.37
CA THR A 130 8.09 28.72 19.47
C THR A 130 9.20 28.72 20.52
N LYS A 131 10.17 29.62 20.42
CA LYS A 131 11.35 29.68 21.31
C LYS A 131 12.07 28.32 21.40
N GLY A 132 12.24 27.67 20.27
CA GLY A 132 12.91 26.37 20.14
C GLY A 132 12.04 25.16 20.46
N GLN A 133 10.80 25.31 20.95
CA GLN A 133 9.95 24.19 21.34
C GLN A 133 9.65 23.27 20.15
N SER A 134 9.44 23.79 18.93
CA SER A 134 9.21 22.98 17.74
C SER A 134 10.36 22.01 17.46
N LEU A 135 11.60 22.45 17.62
CA LEU A 135 12.77 21.59 17.41
C LEU A 135 12.89 20.51 18.49
N MET A 136 12.54 20.83 19.75
CA MET A 136 12.53 19.84 20.83
C MET A 136 11.47 18.77 20.62
N THR A 137 10.25 19.16 20.24
CA THR A 137 9.17 18.22 19.87
C THR A 137 9.59 17.36 18.67
N GLY A 138 10.19 17.98 17.64
CA GLY A 138 10.68 17.26 16.47
C GLY A 138 11.79 16.26 16.79
N LEU A 139 12.71 16.61 17.69
CA LEU A 139 13.75 15.70 18.17
C LEU A 139 13.16 14.52 18.94
N GLN A 140 12.09 14.75 19.71
CA GLN A 140 11.38 13.67 20.40
C GLN A 140 10.74 12.73 19.38
N HIS A 141 10.03 13.24 18.37
CA HIS A 141 9.45 12.45 17.29
C HIS A 141 10.51 11.59 16.57
N LEU A 142 11.64 12.20 16.20
CA LEU A 142 12.76 11.48 15.58
C LEU A 142 13.31 10.37 16.51
N THR A 143 13.47 10.66 17.79
CA THR A 143 13.98 9.69 18.76
C THR A 143 13.03 8.50 18.93
N ASP A 144 11.72 8.76 18.93
CA ASP A 144 10.70 7.72 19.07
C ASP A 144 10.63 6.85 17.79
N ASP A 145 10.80 7.44 16.62
CA ASP A 145 10.88 6.70 15.35
C ASP A 145 12.16 5.87 15.24
N LEU A 146 13.31 6.39 15.69
CA LEU A 146 14.56 5.63 15.76
C LEU A 146 14.45 4.41 16.69
N LYS A 147 13.81 4.57 17.86
CA LYS A 147 13.57 3.44 18.79
C LYS A 147 12.64 2.39 18.18
N ARG A 148 11.65 2.82 17.40
CA ARG A 148 10.70 1.93 16.72
C ARG A 148 11.32 1.27 15.48
N GLY A 149 12.32 1.88 14.88
CA GLY A 149 12.92 1.47 13.61
C GLY A 149 12.00 1.69 12.40
N GLN A 150 11.06 2.64 12.50
CA GLN A 150 10.07 2.93 11.47
C GLN A 150 9.56 4.37 11.60
N LEU A 151 9.29 5.03 10.45
CA LEU A 151 8.68 6.37 10.41
C LEU A 151 7.23 6.33 10.89
N THR A 152 6.84 7.34 11.66
CA THR A 152 5.46 7.59 12.06
C THR A 152 4.81 8.54 11.06
N HIS A 153 3.70 8.14 10.44
CA HIS A 153 2.96 8.94 9.47
C HIS A 153 1.60 9.42 9.99
N THR A 154 1.12 8.86 11.07
CA THR A 154 -0.20 9.15 11.65
C THR A 154 -0.17 9.02 13.16
N ASN A 155 -1.13 9.62 13.82
CA ASN A 155 -1.27 9.50 15.28
C ASN A 155 -1.48 8.02 15.66
N PRO A 156 -0.54 7.38 16.37
CA PRO A 156 -0.61 5.95 16.70
C PRO A 156 -1.74 5.60 17.66
N GLN A 157 -2.32 6.59 18.34
CA GLN A 157 -3.42 6.39 19.31
C GLN A 157 -4.80 6.63 18.70
N ALA A 158 -4.86 7.11 17.43
CA ALA A 158 -6.13 7.47 16.79
C ALA A 158 -6.99 6.27 16.41
N PHE A 159 -6.35 5.12 16.13
CA PHE A 159 -7.03 3.93 15.62
C PHE A 159 -6.74 2.71 16.49
N ARG A 160 -7.81 1.93 16.73
CA ARG A 160 -7.75 0.68 17.49
C ARG A 160 -8.56 -0.40 16.77
N LEU A 161 -7.90 -1.53 16.49
CA LEU A 161 -8.51 -2.66 15.81
C LEU A 161 -9.68 -3.23 16.62
N GLY A 162 -10.85 -3.34 15.95
CA GLY A 162 -12.08 -3.83 16.53
C GLY A 162 -12.86 -2.78 17.34
N GLU A 163 -12.34 -1.53 17.47
CA GLU A 163 -13.05 -0.44 18.18
C GLU A 163 -13.51 0.66 17.23
N ASN A 164 -12.62 1.16 16.36
CA ASN A 164 -12.93 2.22 15.39
C ASN A 164 -12.28 1.99 14.01
N ILE A 165 -11.59 0.88 13.83
CA ILE A 165 -11.09 0.36 12.57
C ILE A 165 -11.24 -1.16 12.57
N ALA A 166 -11.55 -1.79 11.45
CA ALA A 166 -11.87 -3.20 11.32
C ALA A 166 -13.06 -3.59 12.25
N VAL A 167 -14.18 -2.88 12.10
CA VAL A 167 -15.33 -2.98 13.02
C VAL A 167 -16.53 -3.70 12.45
N THR A 168 -16.47 -4.18 11.20
CA THR A 168 -17.58 -4.92 10.60
C THR A 168 -17.87 -6.19 11.43
N PRO A 169 -19.12 -6.40 11.88
CA PRO A 169 -19.46 -7.52 12.74
C PRO A 169 -19.24 -8.87 12.07
N GLY A 170 -18.54 -9.77 12.74
CA GLY A 170 -18.24 -11.10 12.24
C GLY A 170 -17.57 -11.99 13.28
N LYS A 171 -17.25 -13.22 12.90
CA LYS A 171 -16.54 -14.20 13.73
C LYS A 171 -15.47 -14.91 12.91
N VAL A 172 -14.37 -15.26 13.55
CA VAL A 172 -13.45 -16.27 13.05
C VAL A 172 -14.13 -17.62 13.16
N VAL A 173 -14.29 -18.34 12.05
CA VAL A 173 -15.00 -19.64 11.98
C VAL A 173 -14.04 -20.80 11.64
N HIS A 174 -12.85 -20.51 11.15
CA HIS A 174 -11.81 -21.49 10.88
C HIS A 174 -10.43 -20.88 11.12
N GLN A 175 -9.48 -21.70 11.56
CA GLN A 175 -8.11 -21.25 11.84
C GLN A 175 -7.11 -22.35 11.49
N THR A 176 -6.06 -21.95 10.80
CA THR A 176 -4.88 -22.78 10.48
C THR A 176 -3.63 -22.09 11.03
N PRO A 177 -2.44 -22.71 10.98
CA PRO A 177 -1.19 -22.02 11.33
C PRO A 177 -0.88 -20.81 10.45
N LEU A 178 -1.47 -20.69 9.25
CA LEU A 178 -1.16 -19.65 8.26
C LEU A 178 -2.22 -18.55 8.21
N TYR A 179 -3.49 -18.86 8.47
CA TYR A 179 -4.59 -17.89 8.36
C TYR A 179 -5.75 -18.17 9.31
N GLN A 180 -6.54 -17.12 9.57
CA GLN A 180 -7.89 -17.19 10.12
C GLN A 180 -8.91 -16.88 9.02
N LEU A 181 -10.03 -17.60 8.97
CA LEU A 181 -11.16 -17.32 8.09
C LEU A 181 -12.25 -16.61 8.89
N ILE A 182 -12.53 -15.38 8.52
CA ILE A 182 -13.56 -14.54 9.15
C ILE A 182 -14.82 -14.62 8.30
N GLN A 183 -15.95 -14.98 8.90
CA GLN A 183 -17.28 -14.86 8.32
C GLN A 183 -17.96 -13.62 8.91
N TYR A 184 -18.48 -12.75 8.05
CA TYR A 184 -19.19 -11.55 8.48
C TYR A 184 -20.68 -11.79 8.67
N ALA A 185 -21.27 -11.14 9.67
CA ALA A 185 -22.67 -11.25 9.98
C ALA A 185 -23.51 -10.58 8.88
N PRO A 186 -24.61 -11.21 8.38
CA PRO A 186 -25.46 -10.58 7.38
C PRO A 186 -26.17 -9.34 7.94
N ALA A 187 -26.29 -8.30 7.12
CA ALA A 187 -27.04 -7.07 7.45
C ALA A 187 -28.43 -7.04 6.79
N THR A 188 -28.75 -8.02 5.95
CA THR A 188 -30.01 -8.11 5.19
C THR A 188 -30.74 -9.41 5.48
N GLU A 189 -32.06 -9.45 5.30
CA GLU A 189 -32.89 -10.65 5.52
C GLU A 189 -32.61 -11.77 4.49
N SER A 190 -32.09 -11.39 3.32
CA SER A 190 -31.72 -12.33 2.26
C SER A 190 -30.37 -11.98 1.67
N VAL A 191 -29.60 -13.00 1.28
CA VAL A 191 -28.26 -12.87 0.69
C VAL A 191 -28.17 -13.59 -0.64
N LEU A 192 -27.19 -13.23 -1.46
CA LEU A 192 -26.88 -13.99 -2.68
C LEU A 192 -26.57 -15.44 -2.34
N ALA A 193 -27.09 -16.38 -3.14
CA ALA A 193 -26.88 -17.82 -2.94
C ALA A 193 -25.39 -18.19 -3.03
N THR A 194 -24.62 -17.57 -3.95
CA THR A 194 -23.18 -17.78 -4.07
C THR A 194 -22.43 -16.83 -3.12
N PRO A 195 -21.65 -17.35 -2.16
CA PRO A 195 -20.88 -16.52 -1.22
C PRO A 195 -19.61 -15.95 -1.87
N LEU A 196 -19.02 -14.96 -1.21
CA LEU A 196 -17.79 -14.29 -1.59
C LEU A 196 -16.65 -14.65 -0.62
N VAL A 197 -15.51 -15.11 -1.16
CA VAL A 197 -14.28 -15.33 -0.41
C VAL A 197 -13.24 -14.29 -0.85
N ILE A 198 -12.74 -13.50 0.07
CA ILE A 198 -11.76 -12.45 -0.19
C ILE A 198 -10.40 -12.89 0.33
N PHE A 199 -9.39 -12.81 -0.54
CA PHE A 199 -7.98 -13.00 -0.24
C PHE A 199 -7.25 -11.65 -0.28
N PRO A 200 -7.13 -10.95 0.87
CA PRO A 200 -6.33 -9.73 0.96
C PRO A 200 -4.84 -10.06 0.85
N PRO A 201 -3.97 -9.08 0.56
CA PRO A 201 -2.54 -9.32 0.58
C PRO A 201 -2.07 -9.70 2.00
N TRP A 202 -0.99 -10.50 2.09
CA TRP A 202 -0.27 -10.72 3.35
C TRP A 202 0.94 -9.79 3.49
N ILE A 203 1.20 -8.97 2.48
CA ILE A 203 2.01 -7.76 2.59
C ILE A 203 1.08 -6.67 3.13
N ASN A 204 1.15 -6.40 4.42
CA ASN A 204 0.22 -5.65 5.24
C ASN A 204 -1.08 -6.43 5.61
N ARG A 205 -1.99 -5.75 6.32
CA ARG A 205 -3.13 -6.36 7.01
C ARG A 205 -4.39 -6.34 6.15
N PHE A 206 -5.24 -7.35 6.35
CA PHE A 206 -6.50 -7.50 5.60
C PHE A 206 -7.45 -6.30 5.76
N TYR A 207 -7.38 -5.58 6.87
CA TYR A 207 -8.35 -4.52 7.18
C TYR A 207 -8.22 -3.25 6.34
N ILE A 208 -7.33 -3.24 5.34
CA ILE A 208 -7.43 -2.27 4.25
C ILE A 208 -8.81 -2.28 3.60
N LEU A 209 -9.48 -3.43 3.58
CA LEU A 209 -10.83 -3.60 3.06
C LEU A 209 -11.91 -3.40 4.14
N ASP A 210 -11.51 -3.15 5.39
CA ASP A 210 -12.38 -2.87 6.54
C ASP A 210 -11.76 -1.78 7.41
N LEU A 211 -11.51 -0.60 6.83
CA LEU A 211 -10.94 0.55 7.53
C LEU A 211 -11.93 1.13 8.56
N THR A 212 -12.34 2.36 8.41
CA THR A 212 -13.46 2.91 9.20
C THR A 212 -14.80 2.39 8.66
N ALA A 213 -15.87 2.51 9.43
CA ALA A 213 -17.20 2.06 9.00
C ALA A 213 -17.62 2.66 7.65
N GLU A 214 -17.24 3.92 7.38
CA GLU A 214 -17.56 4.62 6.13
C GLU A 214 -16.65 4.22 4.96
N LYS A 215 -15.53 3.53 5.24
CA LYS A 215 -14.54 3.13 4.25
C LYS A 215 -14.34 1.62 4.19
N SER A 216 -15.32 0.85 4.62
CA SER A 216 -15.26 -0.60 4.58
C SER A 216 -15.89 -1.15 3.31
N PHE A 217 -15.09 -1.78 2.45
CA PHE A 217 -15.57 -2.55 1.31
C PHE A 217 -16.31 -3.81 1.79
N ILE A 218 -15.83 -4.43 2.87
CA ILE A 218 -16.43 -5.62 3.47
C ILE A 218 -17.84 -5.30 3.97
N ASN A 219 -17.99 -4.24 4.78
CA ASN A 219 -19.30 -3.83 5.27
C ASN A 219 -20.26 -3.48 4.12
N TRP A 220 -19.74 -2.76 3.13
CA TRP A 220 -20.54 -2.43 1.95
C TRP A 220 -21.04 -3.69 1.22
N CYS A 221 -20.20 -4.71 1.04
CA CYS A 221 -20.62 -5.98 0.43
C CYS A 221 -21.71 -6.68 1.27
N VAL A 222 -21.56 -6.68 2.60
CA VAL A 222 -22.56 -7.23 3.52
C VAL A 222 -23.90 -6.48 3.39
N ASP A 223 -23.87 -5.15 3.28
CA ASP A 223 -25.04 -4.30 3.08
C ASP A 223 -25.74 -4.54 1.71
N GLN A 224 -24.98 -5.03 0.69
CA GLN A 224 -25.55 -5.46 -0.59
C GLN A 224 -26.18 -6.86 -0.52
N GLY A 225 -26.13 -7.51 0.63
CA GLY A 225 -26.63 -8.88 0.81
C GLY A 225 -25.70 -9.94 0.20
N ILE A 226 -24.41 -9.78 0.36
CA ILE A 226 -23.42 -10.79 0.02
C ILE A 226 -22.95 -11.47 1.30
N THR A 227 -22.94 -12.81 1.33
CA THR A 227 -22.27 -13.55 2.41
C THR A 227 -20.76 -13.46 2.19
N VAL A 228 -20.05 -12.75 3.08
CA VAL A 228 -18.62 -12.45 2.91
C VAL A 228 -17.77 -13.25 3.88
N PHE A 229 -16.72 -13.87 3.33
CA PHE A 229 -15.62 -14.49 4.06
C PHE A 229 -14.31 -13.80 3.70
N VAL A 230 -13.45 -13.58 4.70
CA VAL A 230 -12.14 -12.94 4.50
C VAL A 230 -11.05 -13.77 5.15
N VAL A 231 -9.98 -13.99 4.42
CA VAL A 231 -8.77 -14.61 4.94
C VAL A 231 -7.91 -13.56 5.65
N SER A 232 -7.69 -13.72 6.95
CA SER A 232 -6.77 -12.93 7.75
C SER A 232 -5.45 -13.69 7.91
N TRP A 233 -4.43 -13.28 7.16
CA TRP A 233 -3.12 -13.93 7.18
C TRP A 233 -2.35 -13.64 8.48
N LYS A 234 -1.64 -14.64 8.98
CA LYS A 234 -0.71 -14.48 10.10
C LYS A 234 0.54 -13.73 9.63
N SER A 235 1.01 -12.75 10.43
CA SER A 235 2.34 -12.16 10.25
C SER A 235 3.41 -13.22 10.51
N ALA A 236 4.42 -13.32 9.65
CA ALA A 236 5.42 -14.37 9.77
C ALA A 236 6.25 -14.24 11.05
N ASP A 237 6.56 -15.40 11.62
CA ASP A 237 7.51 -15.59 12.69
C ASP A 237 8.47 -16.75 12.34
N SER A 238 9.39 -17.10 13.23
CA SER A 238 10.38 -18.16 12.99
C SER A 238 9.77 -19.54 12.70
N SER A 239 8.53 -19.82 13.14
CA SER A 239 7.82 -21.06 12.82
C SER A 239 7.42 -21.18 11.34
N MET A 240 7.44 -20.07 10.61
CA MET A 240 7.08 -19.97 9.21
C MET A 240 8.30 -19.92 8.27
N SER A 241 9.50 -20.22 8.74
CA SER A 241 10.73 -20.21 7.94
C SER A 241 10.70 -21.11 6.70
N GLU A 242 9.90 -22.17 6.76
CA GLU A 242 9.74 -23.15 5.67
C GLU A 242 8.58 -22.83 4.73
N VAL A 243 7.74 -21.83 5.04
CA VAL A 243 6.57 -21.47 4.23
C VAL A 243 7.02 -20.97 2.86
N VAL A 244 6.40 -21.54 1.83
CA VAL A 244 6.65 -21.25 0.41
C VAL A 244 5.35 -20.86 -0.30
N TRP A 245 5.41 -20.64 -1.59
CA TRP A 245 4.25 -20.22 -2.37
C TRP A 245 3.15 -21.30 -2.44
N ASP A 246 3.55 -22.57 -2.44
CA ASP A 246 2.65 -23.71 -2.39
C ASP A 246 1.69 -23.64 -1.19
N ASP A 247 2.18 -23.19 -0.02
CA ASP A 247 1.38 -23.11 1.20
C ASP A 247 0.27 -22.06 1.08
N TYR A 248 0.55 -20.92 0.44
CA TYR A 248 -0.45 -19.88 0.20
C TYR A 248 -1.48 -20.32 -0.85
N ILE A 249 -1.07 -21.05 -1.89
CA ILE A 249 -1.99 -21.63 -2.87
C ILE A 249 -2.87 -22.67 -2.21
N ALA A 250 -2.27 -23.56 -1.40
CA ALA A 250 -3.02 -24.56 -0.62
C ALA A 250 -4.03 -23.90 0.32
N ALA A 251 -3.64 -22.83 1.00
CA ALA A 251 -4.52 -22.09 1.89
C ALA A 251 -5.69 -21.41 1.16
N GLN A 252 -5.47 -20.90 -0.06
CA GLN A 252 -6.59 -20.38 -0.87
C GLN A 252 -7.57 -21.47 -1.28
N ILE A 253 -7.08 -22.64 -1.68
CA ILE A 253 -7.94 -23.80 -2.01
C ILE A 253 -8.69 -24.27 -0.76
N ASP A 254 -8.00 -24.41 0.37
CA ASP A 254 -8.58 -24.80 1.66
C ASP A 254 -9.71 -23.84 2.10
N ALA A 255 -9.48 -22.54 2.00
CA ALA A 255 -10.51 -21.54 2.33
C ALA A 255 -11.73 -21.62 1.39
N ILE A 256 -11.52 -21.84 0.08
CA ILE A 256 -12.60 -22.05 -0.90
C ILE A 256 -13.41 -23.29 -0.51
N ASP A 257 -12.75 -24.43 -0.28
CA ASP A 257 -13.42 -25.68 0.06
C ASP A 257 -14.11 -25.61 1.42
N THR A 258 -13.47 -24.99 2.44
CA THR A 258 -14.09 -24.76 3.75
C THR A 258 -15.40 -23.98 3.64
N VAL A 259 -15.43 -22.90 2.84
CA VAL A 259 -16.67 -22.12 2.65
C VAL A 259 -17.74 -22.92 1.90
N ARG A 260 -17.34 -23.65 0.86
CA ARG A 260 -18.26 -24.49 0.09
C ARG A 260 -18.90 -25.57 0.97
N GLU A 261 -18.10 -26.24 1.80
CA GLU A 261 -18.58 -27.28 2.72
C GLU A 261 -19.43 -26.73 3.87
N LEU A 262 -19.05 -25.55 4.41
CA LEU A 262 -19.82 -24.88 5.47
C LEU A 262 -21.22 -24.51 5.01
N LEU A 263 -21.33 -23.97 3.80
CA LEU A 263 -22.58 -23.43 3.26
C LEU A 263 -23.35 -24.40 2.37
N ASP A 264 -22.78 -25.59 2.12
CA ASP A 264 -23.33 -26.63 1.21
C ASP A 264 -23.61 -26.05 -0.19
N VAL A 265 -22.61 -25.36 -0.76
CA VAL A 265 -22.67 -24.74 -2.09
C VAL A 265 -21.61 -25.32 -3.01
N GLU A 266 -21.92 -25.42 -4.31
CA GLU A 266 -20.96 -25.92 -5.30
C GLU A 266 -19.84 -24.92 -5.63
N GLN A 267 -20.12 -23.63 -5.52
CA GLN A 267 -19.28 -22.56 -6.05
C GLN A 267 -19.19 -21.37 -5.11
N VAL A 268 -18.10 -20.63 -5.21
CA VAL A 268 -17.91 -19.34 -4.55
C VAL A 268 -17.47 -18.27 -5.55
N HIS A 269 -17.74 -17.02 -5.27
CA HIS A 269 -17.03 -15.89 -5.87
C HIS A 269 -15.72 -15.66 -5.10
N THR A 270 -14.67 -15.19 -5.79
CA THR A 270 -13.39 -14.90 -5.16
C THR A 270 -12.91 -13.50 -5.50
N ILE A 271 -12.22 -12.85 -4.54
CA ILE A 271 -11.43 -11.64 -4.77
C ILE A 271 -10.00 -11.92 -4.34
N GLY A 272 -9.03 -11.58 -5.19
CA GLY A 272 -7.62 -11.52 -4.84
C GLY A 272 -7.09 -10.10 -4.97
N TYR A 273 -6.53 -9.56 -3.89
CA TYR A 273 -5.97 -8.23 -3.87
C TYR A 273 -4.44 -8.29 -3.86
N CYS A 274 -3.80 -7.53 -4.77
CA CYS A 274 -2.34 -7.41 -4.86
C CYS A 274 -1.68 -8.81 -5.00
N VAL A 275 -0.70 -9.15 -4.16
CA VAL A 275 0.00 -10.45 -4.17
C VAL A 275 -0.94 -11.65 -3.99
N ALA A 276 -2.01 -11.50 -3.22
CA ALA A 276 -3.00 -12.57 -3.08
C ALA A 276 -3.81 -12.78 -4.37
N GLY A 277 -3.98 -11.73 -5.20
CA GLY A 277 -4.53 -11.86 -6.55
C GLY A 277 -3.57 -12.54 -7.51
N THR A 278 -2.28 -12.23 -7.46
CA THR A 278 -1.24 -12.98 -8.20
C THR A 278 -1.29 -14.47 -7.86
N THR A 279 -1.42 -14.79 -6.57
CA THR A 279 -1.54 -16.17 -6.07
C THR A 279 -2.87 -16.79 -6.48
N LEU A 280 -3.98 -16.05 -6.46
CA LEU A 280 -5.29 -16.52 -6.93
C LEU A 280 -5.24 -16.91 -8.41
N ALA A 281 -4.51 -16.19 -9.25
CA ALA A 281 -4.32 -16.57 -10.65
C ALA A 281 -3.65 -17.95 -10.78
N ALA A 282 -2.62 -18.23 -9.98
CA ALA A 282 -1.98 -19.55 -9.93
C ALA A 282 -2.93 -20.61 -9.35
N THR A 283 -3.70 -20.27 -8.31
CA THR A 283 -4.72 -21.16 -7.72
C THR A 283 -5.76 -21.56 -8.73
N LEU A 284 -6.30 -20.62 -9.51
CA LEU A 284 -7.26 -20.92 -10.59
C LEU A 284 -6.67 -21.82 -11.67
N ALA A 285 -5.41 -21.60 -12.05
CA ALA A 285 -4.72 -22.47 -13.02
C ALA A 285 -4.55 -23.89 -12.49
N ILE A 286 -4.26 -24.08 -11.20
CA ILE A 286 -4.15 -25.38 -10.55
C ILE A 286 -5.52 -26.05 -10.47
N LEU A 287 -6.57 -25.35 -10.06
CA LEU A 287 -7.93 -25.87 -10.04
C LEU A 287 -8.37 -26.32 -11.44
N ALA A 288 -8.07 -25.52 -12.47
CA ALA A 288 -8.36 -25.89 -13.85
C ALA A 288 -7.60 -27.15 -14.28
N ALA A 289 -6.31 -27.26 -13.95
CA ALA A 289 -5.50 -28.43 -14.27
C ALA A 289 -5.97 -29.71 -13.58
N ARG A 290 -6.60 -29.60 -12.39
CA ARG A 290 -7.19 -30.69 -11.62
C ARG A 290 -8.63 -31.03 -12.05
N GLY A 291 -9.23 -30.27 -12.98
CA GLY A 291 -10.66 -30.42 -13.34
C GLY A 291 -11.62 -29.86 -12.28
N GLU A 292 -11.13 -29.01 -11.39
CA GLU A 292 -11.86 -28.42 -10.26
C GLU A 292 -12.22 -26.94 -10.46
N ALA A 293 -12.07 -26.41 -11.68
CA ALA A 293 -12.37 -25.00 -12.00
C ALA A 293 -13.81 -24.59 -11.62
N HIS A 294 -14.75 -25.56 -11.59
CA HIS A 294 -16.13 -25.32 -11.21
C HIS A 294 -16.30 -24.78 -9.78
N LYS A 295 -15.32 -24.95 -8.89
CA LYS A 295 -15.38 -24.46 -7.51
C LYS A 295 -15.46 -22.93 -7.43
N VAL A 296 -14.97 -22.21 -8.45
CA VAL A 296 -14.95 -20.74 -8.51
C VAL A 296 -15.86 -20.26 -9.62
N ARG A 297 -16.96 -19.61 -9.24
CA ARG A 297 -17.98 -19.07 -10.16
C ARG A 297 -17.46 -17.88 -10.95
N SER A 298 -16.78 -16.95 -10.25
CA SER A 298 -16.07 -15.82 -10.85
C SER A 298 -14.92 -15.37 -9.95
N ALA A 299 -13.93 -14.72 -10.53
CA ALA A 299 -12.78 -14.18 -9.82
C ALA A 299 -12.64 -12.68 -10.06
N THR A 300 -12.27 -11.95 -9.04
CA THR A 300 -11.99 -10.51 -9.10
C THR A 300 -10.54 -10.26 -8.69
N PHE A 301 -9.86 -9.41 -9.42
CA PHE A 301 -8.46 -9.05 -9.20
C PHE A 301 -8.36 -7.55 -8.92
N PHE A 302 -8.03 -7.17 -7.69
CA PHE A 302 -7.78 -5.79 -7.32
C PHE A 302 -6.30 -5.50 -7.39
N THR A 303 -5.90 -4.60 -8.29
CA THR A 303 -4.50 -4.18 -8.50
C THR A 303 -3.50 -5.34 -8.42
N ALA A 304 -3.86 -6.46 -9.02
CA ALA A 304 -3.07 -7.68 -9.03
C ALA A 304 -2.42 -7.87 -10.41
N GLN A 305 -1.13 -8.17 -10.42
CA GLN A 305 -0.37 -8.43 -11.64
C GLN A 305 0.04 -9.90 -11.73
N VAL A 306 0.07 -10.46 -12.92
CA VAL A 306 0.59 -11.80 -13.22
C VAL A 306 1.83 -11.74 -14.11
N ASP A 307 1.94 -10.70 -14.93
CA ASP A 307 3.10 -10.40 -15.77
C ASP A 307 3.89 -9.23 -15.17
N PHE A 308 5.09 -9.53 -14.69
CA PHE A 308 5.96 -8.59 -13.99
C PHE A 308 6.92 -7.82 -14.92
N SER A 309 6.83 -8.01 -16.24
CA SER A 309 7.69 -7.31 -17.21
C SER A 309 7.52 -5.79 -17.21
N ARG A 310 6.42 -5.29 -16.62
CA ARG A 310 6.09 -3.86 -16.48
C ARG A 310 5.78 -3.49 -15.03
N ALA A 311 6.40 -4.17 -14.05
CA ALA A 311 6.14 -3.98 -12.62
C ALA A 311 6.71 -2.66 -12.04
N GLY A 312 7.08 -1.71 -12.90
CA GLY A 312 7.43 -0.35 -12.50
C GLY A 312 8.70 -0.22 -11.66
N ASP A 313 8.72 0.78 -10.78
CA ASP A 313 9.92 1.15 -10.01
C ASP A 313 10.38 0.06 -9.02
N LEU A 314 9.54 -0.89 -8.65
CA LEU A 314 9.95 -2.02 -7.81
C LEU A 314 11.04 -2.88 -8.46
N LEU A 315 11.08 -2.96 -9.78
CA LEU A 315 12.15 -3.65 -10.51
C LEU A 315 13.55 -3.06 -10.25
N ASN A 316 13.61 -1.78 -9.84
CA ASN A 316 14.87 -1.11 -9.52
C ASN A 316 15.53 -1.65 -8.23
N PHE A 317 14.76 -2.36 -7.38
CA PHE A 317 15.23 -2.95 -6.12
C PHE A 317 15.54 -4.45 -6.23
N ILE A 318 15.56 -5.02 -7.46
CA ILE A 318 15.68 -6.46 -7.64
C ILE A 318 16.85 -6.76 -8.58
N ASP A 319 18.04 -6.80 -8.00
CA ASP A 319 19.25 -7.33 -8.61
C ASP A 319 19.94 -8.33 -7.68
N ASP A 320 20.98 -9.02 -8.16
CA ASP A 320 21.64 -10.06 -7.38
C ASP A 320 22.28 -9.52 -6.09
N ALA A 321 22.81 -8.29 -6.10
CA ALA A 321 23.42 -7.67 -4.92
C ALA A 321 22.36 -7.34 -3.86
N GLN A 322 21.21 -6.83 -4.28
CA GLN A 322 20.10 -6.52 -3.39
C GLN A 322 19.44 -7.78 -2.84
N LEU A 323 19.29 -8.82 -3.66
CA LEU A 323 18.80 -10.13 -3.21
C LEU A 323 19.73 -10.74 -2.16
N GLN A 324 21.07 -10.62 -2.31
CA GLN A 324 22.04 -11.04 -1.29
C GLN A 324 21.92 -10.20 0.00
N LEU A 325 21.73 -8.89 -0.11
CA LEU A 325 21.51 -8.02 1.04
C LEU A 325 20.24 -8.43 1.81
N ILE A 326 19.13 -8.62 1.10
CA ILE A 326 17.86 -9.09 1.69
C ILE A 326 18.10 -10.42 2.42
N GLN A 327 18.78 -11.37 1.79
CA GLN A 327 19.11 -12.65 2.40
C GLN A 327 19.92 -12.51 3.70
N SER A 328 20.81 -11.51 3.77
CA SER A 328 21.64 -11.29 4.97
C SER A 328 20.87 -10.76 6.18
N ILE A 329 19.69 -10.18 5.97
CA ILE A 329 18.81 -9.64 7.04
C ILE A 329 17.65 -10.57 7.42
N GLU A 330 17.43 -11.65 6.67
CA GLU A 330 16.40 -12.66 6.91
C GLU A 330 16.89 -13.77 7.89
N THR A 331 17.58 -13.41 8.95
CA THR A 331 18.31 -14.35 9.82
C THR A 331 17.41 -15.28 10.64
N ASP A 332 16.18 -14.83 10.96
CA ASP A 332 15.23 -15.56 11.80
C ASP A 332 14.21 -16.36 10.98
N GLY A 333 14.45 -16.53 9.67
CA GLY A 333 13.56 -17.25 8.75
C GLY A 333 12.41 -16.41 8.21
N TYR A 334 12.40 -15.12 8.48
CA TYR A 334 11.44 -14.16 7.92
C TYR A 334 12.11 -12.81 7.65
N LEU A 335 11.53 -12.04 6.73
CA LEU A 335 11.85 -10.63 6.53
C LEU A 335 10.99 -9.80 7.49
N ASP A 336 11.63 -8.97 8.31
CA ASP A 336 10.92 -7.99 9.13
C ASP A 336 10.21 -6.96 8.23
N GLY A 337 8.92 -6.76 8.45
CA GLY A 337 8.07 -5.88 7.65
C GLY A 337 8.54 -4.42 7.60
N ARG A 338 9.34 -3.97 8.58
CA ARG A 338 9.92 -2.61 8.59
C ARG A 338 10.85 -2.36 7.43
N TYR A 339 11.59 -3.37 6.95
CA TYR A 339 12.43 -3.24 5.74
C TYR A 339 11.59 -3.05 4.49
N LEU A 340 10.45 -3.77 4.40
CA LEU A 340 9.53 -3.61 3.28
C LEU A 340 8.85 -2.23 3.31
N ALA A 341 8.42 -1.77 4.49
CA ALA A 341 7.88 -0.42 4.67
C ALA A 341 8.88 0.66 4.24
N LEU A 342 10.17 0.50 4.58
CA LEU A 342 11.21 1.42 4.14
C LEU A 342 11.33 1.45 2.61
N SER A 343 11.27 0.30 1.96
CA SER A 343 11.32 0.21 0.48
C SER A 343 10.13 0.93 -0.15
N PHE A 344 8.92 0.74 0.36
CA PHE A 344 7.73 1.48 -0.12
C PHE A 344 7.80 2.98 0.17
N ASN A 345 8.36 3.39 1.31
CA ASN A 345 8.59 4.80 1.62
C ASN A 345 9.59 5.44 0.65
N LEU A 346 10.64 4.70 0.23
CA LEU A 346 11.62 5.19 -0.76
C LEU A 346 11.01 5.38 -2.15
N LEU A 347 10.03 4.56 -2.56
CA LEU A 347 9.31 4.77 -3.82
C LEU A 347 8.56 6.12 -3.87
N ARG A 348 8.16 6.63 -2.73
CA ARG A 348 7.47 7.91 -2.55
C ARG A 348 8.22 8.80 -1.56
N GLY A 349 9.57 8.85 -1.67
CA GLY A 349 10.46 9.50 -0.72
C GLY A 349 10.05 10.95 -0.39
N LYS A 350 9.71 11.73 -1.41
CA LYS A 350 9.23 13.11 -1.24
C LYS A 350 8.00 13.21 -0.34
N ASP A 351 7.02 12.33 -0.53
CA ASP A 351 5.72 12.39 0.15
C ASP A 351 5.73 11.67 1.51
N LEU A 352 6.48 10.57 1.64
CA LEU A 352 6.44 9.73 2.84
C LEU A 352 7.65 9.94 3.76
N ILE A 353 8.84 10.20 3.23
CA ILE A 353 10.03 10.44 4.05
C ILE A 353 10.20 11.93 4.33
N TRP A 354 10.37 12.71 3.28
CA TRP A 354 10.78 14.12 3.45
C TRP A 354 9.66 15.01 3.96
N SER A 355 8.39 14.69 3.66
CA SER A 355 7.26 15.39 4.30
C SER A 355 7.22 15.16 5.82
N THR A 356 7.49 13.92 6.28
CA THR A 356 7.60 13.59 7.72
C THR A 356 8.78 14.33 8.36
N VAL A 357 9.94 14.32 7.71
CA VAL A 357 11.11 15.09 8.20
C VAL A 357 10.76 16.56 8.38
N VAL A 358 10.18 17.20 7.37
CA VAL A 358 9.85 18.63 7.45
C VAL A 358 8.76 18.89 8.49
N ASN A 359 7.62 18.24 8.38
CA ASN A 359 6.46 18.57 9.21
C ASN A 359 6.63 18.15 10.67
N ASN A 360 7.13 16.93 10.89
CA ASN A 360 7.15 16.34 12.23
C ASN A 360 8.49 16.56 12.94
N TYR A 361 9.64 16.49 12.24
CA TYR A 361 10.93 16.66 12.89
C TYR A 361 11.43 18.12 12.89
N LEU A 362 11.19 18.91 11.81
CA LEU A 362 11.65 20.29 11.76
C LEU A 362 10.61 21.29 12.31
N LEU A 363 9.34 21.14 11.95
CA LEU A 363 8.27 22.01 12.40
C LEU A 363 7.63 21.57 13.73
N GLY A 364 7.93 20.35 14.21
CA GLY A 364 7.39 19.80 15.45
C GLY A 364 5.86 19.68 15.44
N GLN A 365 5.28 19.43 14.26
CA GLN A 365 3.83 19.22 14.13
C GLN A 365 3.43 17.85 14.65
N ASP A 366 2.26 17.76 15.28
CA ASP A 366 1.66 16.49 15.65
C ASP A 366 1.20 15.71 14.43
N TYR A 367 1.07 14.39 14.60
CA TYR A 367 0.63 13.52 13.54
C TYR A 367 -0.90 13.58 13.37
N PRO A 368 -1.42 13.77 12.13
CA PRO A 368 -2.85 13.73 11.89
C PRO A 368 -3.41 12.32 12.07
N ALA A 369 -4.69 12.19 12.39
CA ALA A 369 -5.40 10.92 12.34
C ALA A 369 -5.74 10.60 10.86
N PHE A 370 -5.03 9.65 10.26
CA PHE A 370 -5.26 9.24 8.89
C PHE A 370 -5.24 7.70 8.75
N ASP A 371 -6.39 7.12 8.52
CA ASP A 371 -6.64 5.68 8.54
C ASP A 371 -5.79 4.87 7.52
N LEU A 372 -5.66 5.35 6.28
CA LEU A 372 -4.83 4.69 5.26
C LEU A 372 -3.35 4.66 5.65
N LEU A 373 -2.82 5.74 6.24
CA LEU A 373 -1.44 5.78 6.71
C LEU A 373 -1.26 4.95 7.99
N HIS A 374 -2.30 4.84 8.83
CA HIS A 374 -2.29 3.93 9.96
C HIS A 374 -2.13 2.48 9.50
N TRP A 375 -2.97 2.05 8.55
CA TRP A 375 -2.87 0.73 7.94
C TRP A 375 -1.51 0.51 7.25
N ASN A 376 -1.03 1.48 6.50
CA ASN A 376 0.27 1.38 5.80
C ASN A 376 1.45 1.19 6.77
N GLY A 377 1.35 1.78 7.96
CA GLY A 377 2.34 1.62 9.04
C GLY A 377 2.19 0.33 9.86
N ASP A 378 1.09 -0.40 9.71
CA ASP A 378 0.84 -1.68 10.42
C ASP A 378 1.37 -2.87 9.60
N VAL A 379 2.69 -2.91 9.46
CA VAL A 379 3.40 -3.86 8.60
C VAL A 379 3.32 -5.31 9.10
N THR A 380 3.52 -6.24 8.18
CA THR A 380 3.62 -7.69 8.43
C THR A 380 5.00 -8.18 8.07
N ASN A 381 5.49 -9.16 8.82
CA ASN A 381 6.66 -9.94 8.43
C ASN A 381 6.30 -10.93 7.32
N LEU A 382 7.28 -11.30 6.51
CA LEU A 382 7.12 -12.22 5.38
C LEU A 382 8.01 -13.45 5.55
N PRO A 383 7.54 -14.68 5.27
CA PRO A 383 8.40 -15.86 5.29
C PRO A 383 9.56 -15.70 4.29
N ALA A 384 10.80 -15.91 4.75
CA ALA A 384 12.00 -15.64 3.95
C ALA A 384 12.05 -16.45 2.65
N LYS A 385 11.71 -17.75 2.70
CA LYS A 385 11.69 -18.61 1.50
C LYS A 385 10.68 -18.15 0.47
N TRP A 386 9.46 -17.83 0.92
CA TRP A 386 8.41 -17.30 0.08
C TRP A 386 8.84 -15.96 -0.55
N HIS A 387 9.33 -15.02 0.27
CA HIS A 387 9.71 -13.67 -0.19
C HIS A 387 10.80 -13.74 -1.26
N ARG A 388 11.82 -14.58 -1.04
CA ARG A 388 12.89 -14.77 -2.03
C ARG A 388 12.37 -15.35 -3.35
N ALA A 389 11.52 -16.38 -3.29
CA ALA A 389 10.90 -16.95 -4.48
C ALA A 389 10.05 -15.92 -5.22
N TYR A 390 9.27 -15.12 -4.49
CA TYR A 390 8.47 -14.03 -5.05
C TYR A 390 9.32 -13.02 -5.83
N LEU A 391 10.44 -12.57 -5.26
CA LEU A 391 11.34 -11.62 -5.94
C LEU A 391 12.06 -12.26 -7.14
N CYS A 392 12.58 -13.48 -7.00
CA CYS A 392 13.33 -14.13 -8.05
C CYS A 392 12.43 -14.64 -9.18
N ASP A 393 11.42 -15.41 -8.86
CA ASP A 393 10.62 -16.11 -9.86
C ASP A 393 9.62 -15.20 -10.57
N LEU A 394 9.05 -14.23 -9.86
CA LEU A 394 8.05 -13.33 -10.44
C LEU A 394 8.67 -12.03 -10.93
N TYR A 395 9.33 -11.25 -10.10
CA TYR A 395 9.87 -9.96 -10.53
C TYR A 395 11.08 -10.08 -11.47
N ARG A 396 12.10 -10.87 -11.08
CA ARG A 396 13.32 -10.96 -11.88
C ARG A 396 13.14 -11.78 -13.14
N ASP A 397 12.55 -12.99 -13.01
CA ASP A 397 12.53 -13.99 -14.08
C ASP A 397 11.19 -14.07 -14.82
N ASN A 398 10.14 -13.42 -14.30
CA ASN A 398 8.78 -13.39 -14.83
C ASN A 398 8.28 -14.80 -15.27
N LYS A 399 8.43 -15.78 -14.35
CA LYS A 399 8.15 -17.20 -14.67
C LYS A 399 6.67 -17.53 -14.67
N LEU A 400 5.83 -16.79 -13.91
CA LEU A 400 4.40 -17.11 -13.75
C LEU A 400 3.66 -17.18 -15.09
N VAL A 401 4.04 -16.30 -16.03
CA VAL A 401 3.41 -16.23 -17.36
C VAL A 401 3.97 -17.23 -18.37
N LYS A 402 4.99 -18.01 -17.98
CA LYS A 402 5.59 -19.05 -18.82
C LYS A 402 4.96 -20.40 -18.45
N PRO A 403 4.13 -21.01 -19.31
CA PRO A 403 3.45 -22.26 -18.98
C PRO A 403 4.40 -23.35 -18.47
N GLY A 404 4.12 -23.87 -17.28
CA GLY A 404 4.90 -24.93 -16.65
C GLY A 404 6.28 -24.54 -16.10
N ALA A 405 6.69 -23.26 -16.18
CA ALA A 405 7.96 -22.81 -15.60
C ALA A 405 7.93 -22.78 -14.06
N LEU A 406 6.74 -22.65 -13.48
CA LEU A 406 6.47 -22.85 -12.05
C LEU A 406 5.51 -24.00 -11.86
N SER A 407 5.62 -24.66 -10.72
CA SER A 407 4.66 -25.66 -10.26
C SER A 407 4.34 -25.43 -8.80
N ALA A 408 3.14 -25.79 -8.38
CA ALA A 408 2.75 -25.83 -6.99
C ALA A 408 1.83 -27.03 -6.74
N LEU A 409 1.91 -27.62 -5.54
CA LEU A 409 1.14 -28.80 -5.17
C LEU A 409 1.30 -29.96 -6.18
N ASN A 410 2.50 -30.12 -6.74
CA ASN A 410 2.87 -31.07 -7.79
C ASN A 410 2.12 -30.88 -9.13
N VAL A 411 1.57 -29.69 -9.38
CA VAL A 411 0.86 -29.34 -10.62
C VAL A 411 1.59 -28.21 -11.32
N PRO A 412 1.95 -28.33 -12.62
CA PRO A 412 2.50 -27.22 -13.39
C PRO A 412 1.46 -26.08 -13.51
N ILE A 413 1.91 -24.85 -13.28
CA ILE A 413 1.07 -23.65 -13.41
C ILE A 413 1.05 -23.23 -14.88
N ASP A 414 -0.16 -23.11 -15.43
CA ASP A 414 -0.40 -22.62 -16.78
C ASP A 414 -1.63 -21.70 -16.76
N LEU A 415 -1.37 -20.39 -16.78
CA LEU A 415 -2.43 -19.38 -16.74
C LEU A 415 -3.35 -19.41 -17.95
N THR A 416 -2.92 -20.03 -19.07
CA THR A 416 -3.76 -20.18 -20.27
C THR A 416 -4.91 -21.18 -20.10
N LYS A 417 -4.93 -21.92 -18.98
CA LYS A 417 -6.03 -22.80 -18.60
C LYS A 417 -7.13 -22.12 -17.78
N VAL A 418 -6.93 -20.86 -17.41
CA VAL A 418 -7.91 -20.12 -16.61
C VAL A 418 -9.03 -19.63 -17.53
N GLU A 419 -10.20 -20.23 -17.39
CA GLU A 419 -11.43 -19.87 -18.10
C GLU A 419 -12.49 -19.23 -17.17
N THR A 420 -12.19 -19.12 -15.88
CA THR A 420 -13.06 -18.49 -14.89
C THR A 420 -13.36 -17.04 -15.29
N PRO A 421 -14.64 -16.63 -15.38
CA PRO A 421 -14.99 -15.24 -15.62
C PRO A 421 -14.32 -14.31 -14.62
N SER A 422 -13.62 -13.29 -15.10
CA SER A 422 -12.76 -12.48 -14.27
C SER A 422 -13.00 -10.98 -14.43
N PHE A 423 -13.06 -10.27 -13.30
CA PHE A 423 -13.09 -8.80 -13.22
C PHE A 423 -11.71 -8.30 -12.79
N ILE A 424 -11.14 -7.40 -13.57
CA ILE A 424 -9.78 -6.89 -13.34
C ILE A 424 -9.87 -5.39 -13.08
N GLN A 425 -9.54 -4.98 -11.87
CA GLN A 425 -9.45 -3.57 -11.49
C GLN A 425 -7.98 -3.17 -11.41
N ALA A 426 -7.59 -2.11 -12.13
CA ALA A 426 -6.28 -1.48 -12.07
C ALA A 426 -6.40 -0.04 -11.56
N GLY A 427 -5.37 0.46 -10.89
CA GLY A 427 -5.26 1.86 -10.49
C GLY A 427 -4.52 2.69 -11.55
N ARG A 428 -5.08 3.83 -11.96
CA ARG A 428 -4.45 4.70 -12.99
C ARG A 428 -3.11 5.29 -12.53
N GLU A 429 -2.98 5.55 -11.24
CA GLU A 429 -1.79 6.15 -10.62
C GLU A 429 -1.04 5.13 -9.74
N ASP A 430 -1.25 3.84 -10.01
CA ASP A 430 -0.62 2.76 -9.25
C ASP A 430 0.84 2.60 -9.66
N HIS A 431 1.75 2.80 -8.70
CA HIS A 431 3.20 2.65 -8.86
C HIS A 431 3.72 1.32 -8.30
N ILE A 432 2.87 0.52 -7.64
CA ILE A 432 3.19 -0.80 -7.06
C ILE A 432 2.81 -1.90 -8.06
N ALA A 433 1.59 -1.85 -8.59
CA ALA A 433 1.10 -2.71 -9.64
C ALA A 433 0.59 -1.85 -10.81
N PRO A 434 1.49 -1.32 -11.66
CA PRO A 434 1.11 -0.41 -12.73
C PRO A 434 0.01 -0.97 -13.62
N ALA A 435 -0.92 -0.11 -14.07
CA ALA A 435 -2.05 -0.53 -14.89
C ALA A 435 -1.61 -1.30 -16.14
N GLU A 436 -0.45 -0.97 -16.71
CA GLU A 436 0.15 -1.69 -17.84
C GLU A 436 0.50 -3.15 -17.49
N SER A 437 0.98 -3.42 -16.27
CA SER A 437 1.27 -4.76 -15.80
C SER A 437 -0.01 -5.54 -15.49
N VAL A 438 -0.98 -4.89 -14.81
CA VAL A 438 -2.27 -5.49 -14.50
C VAL A 438 -3.07 -5.82 -15.77
N TRP A 439 -3.03 -4.93 -16.79
CA TRP A 439 -3.66 -5.17 -18.09
C TRP A 439 -3.26 -6.50 -18.74
N LYS A 440 -2.00 -6.89 -18.60
CA LYS A 440 -1.45 -8.08 -19.24
C LYS A 440 -2.03 -9.40 -18.76
N ILE A 441 -2.81 -9.44 -17.68
CA ILE A 441 -3.56 -10.64 -17.29
C ILE A 441 -4.46 -11.14 -18.45
N ARG A 442 -4.91 -10.22 -19.31
CA ARG A 442 -5.72 -10.51 -20.50
C ARG A 442 -4.97 -11.30 -21.57
N ASP A 443 -3.64 -11.22 -21.60
CA ASP A 443 -2.83 -11.97 -22.57
C ASP A 443 -2.78 -13.46 -22.21
N HIS A 444 -3.03 -13.79 -20.94
CA HIS A 444 -2.86 -15.13 -20.39
C HIS A 444 -4.16 -15.87 -20.15
N PHE A 445 -5.17 -15.24 -19.54
CA PHE A 445 -6.45 -15.91 -19.27
C PHE A 445 -7.26 -16.11 -20.56
N ARG A 446 -8.11 -17.14 -20.58
CA ARG A 446 -8.95 -17.49 -21.75
C ARG A 446 -10.45 -17.33 -21.50
N GLY A 447 -10.85 -17.13 -20.24
CA GLY A 447 -12.24 -16.86 -19.88
C GLY A 447 -12.69 -15.43 -20.21
N PRO A 448 -13.97 -15.11 -20.00
CA PRO A 448 -14.49 -13.75 -20.13
C PRO A 448 -13.81 -12.80 -19.17
N LEU A 449 -13.35 -11.65 -19.66
CA LEU A 449 -12.63 -10.66 -18.86
C LEU A 449 -13.33 -9.29 -18.96
N GLU A 450 -13.61 -8.69 -17.81
CA GLU A 450 -14.03 -7.30 -17.68
C GLU A 450 -12.89 -6.49 -17.07
N PHE A 451 -12.46 -5.40 -17.70
CA PHE A 451 -11.39 -4.54 -17.20
C PHE A 451 -11.93 -3.17 -16.81
N LEU A 452 -11.51 -2.69 -15.65
CA LEU A 452 -11.86 -1.39 -15.12
C LEU A 452 -10.59 -0.66 -14.68
N LEU A 453 -10.44 0.59 -15.12
CA LEU A 453 -9.38 1.48 -14.66
C LEU A 453 -9.94 2.44 -13.61
N ALA A 454 -9.53 2.30 -12.36
CA ALA A 454 -9.95 3.18 -11.26
C ALA A 454 -9.06 4.43 -11.20
N GLY A 455 -9.61 5.56 -10.87
CA GLY A 455 -8.87 6.76 -10.50
C GLY A 455 -8.08 6.55 -9.21
N SER A 456 -6.89 7.24 -9.10
CA SER A 456 -5.97 7.07 -7.96
C SER A 456 -5.09 5.82 -8.05
N GLY A 457 -4.35 5.53 -6.95
CA GLY A 457 -3.30 4.50 -6.91
C GLY A 457 -3.73 3.20 -6.25
N HIS A 458 -2.73 2.41 -5.82
CA HIS A 458 -2.84 1.02 -5.34
C HIS A 458 -3.86 0.80 -4.21
N ILE A 459 -3.98 1.76 -3.30
CA ILE A 459 -4.86 1.66 -2.14
C ILE A 459 -6.15 2.46 -2.37
N ALA A 460 -6.03 3.76 -2.62
CA ALA A 460 -7.18 4.65 -2.77
C ALA A 460 -8.00 4.37 -4.05
N GLY A 461 -7.42 3.72 -5.06
CA GLY A 461 -8.14 3.22 -6.24
C GLY A 461 -9.04 2.03 -5.91
N VAL A 462 -8.72 1.25 -4.87
CA VAL A 462 -9.53 0.13 -4.38
C VAL A 462 -10.53 0.61 -3.33
N VAL A 463 -10.05 1.32 -2.29
CA VAL A 463 -10.86 1.81 -1.18
C VAL A 463 -11.51 3.14 -1.55
N ASN A 464 -12.61 3.07 -2.29
CA ASN A 464 -13.36 4.22 -2.80
C ASN A 464 -14.86 4.06 -2.55
N PRO A 465 -15.35 4.26 -1.32
CA PRO A 465 -16.74 4.01 -0.98
C PRO A 465 -17.71 4.94 -1.72
N PRO A 466 -18.87 4.44 -2.18
CA PRO A 466 -19.85 5.21 -2.94
C PRO A 466 -20.32 6.49 -2.24
N ALA A 467 -20.50 6.45 -0.92
CA ALA A 467 -20.99 7.59 -0.14
C ALA A 467 -20.06 8.82 -0.19
N GLN A 468 -18.77 8.64 -0.45
CA GLN A 468 -17.84 9.77 -0.51
C GLN A 468 -17.84 10.52 -1.84
N MET A 469 -18.42 9.95 -2.90
CA MET A 469 -18.48 10.55 -4.24
C MET A 469 -17.12 11.08 -4.75
N LYS A 470 -16.02 10.40 -4.36
CA LYS A 470 -14.65 10.75 -4.74
C LYS A 470 -14.22 9.97 -5.96
N TYR A 471 -13.22 10.51 -6.66
CA TYR A 471 -12.57 9.90 -7.81
C TYR A 471 -13.51 9.63 -9.00
N GLN A 472 -13.07 8.80 -9.89
CA GLN A 472 -13.77 8.34 -11.09
C GLN A 472 -13.19 6.99 -11.52
N TYR A 473 -13.85 6.35 -12.46
CA TYR A 473 -13.35 5.14 -13.10
C TYR A 473 -13.69 5.14 -14.58
N TRP A 474 -13.01 4.31 -15.32
CA TRP A 474 -13.17 4.18 -16.77
C TRP A 474 -13.46 2.73 -17.14
N THR A 475 -14.42 2.55 -18.03
CA THR A 475 -14.76 1.28 -18.67
C THR A 475 -14.80 1.46 -20.18
N ASN A 476 -14.57 0.38 -20.94
CA ASN A 476 -14.67 0.38 -22.38
C ASN A 476 -15.40 -0.88 -22.84
N ALA A 477 -16.58 -0.68 -23.45
CA ALA A 477 -17.40 -1.77 -23.96
C ALA A 477 -16.86 -2.36 -25.28
N THR A 478 -15.95 -1.66 -25.96
CA THR A 478 -15.35 -2.12 -27.21
C THR A 478 -14.17 -3.03 -26.88
N PRO A 479 -14.11 -4.26 -27.43
CA PRO A 479 -12.92 -5.09 -27.32
C PRO A 479 -11.71 -4.39 -27.97
N VAL A 480 -10.64 -4.23 -27.21
CA VAL A 480 -9.40 -3.57 -27.65
C VAL A 480 -8.19 -4.44 -27.28
N SER A 481 -7.06 -4.23 -27.95
CA SER A 481 -5.87 -5.06 -27.82
C SER A 481 -4.82 -4.47 -26.87
N SER A 482 -4.86 -3.17 -26.58
CA SER A 482 -3.89 -2.49 -25.71
C SER A 482 -4.57 -1.60 -24.66
N LEU A 483 -3.83 -1.28 -23.59
CA LEU A 483 -4.28 -0.35 -22.57
C LEU A 483 -4.46 1.07 -23.13
N GLU A 484 -3.63 1.48 -24.09
CA GLU A 484 -3.72 2.78 -24.77
C GLU A 484 -5.03 2.89 -25.54
N GLU A 485 -5.40 1.86 -26.31
CA GLU A 485 -6.68 1.78 -27.01
C GLU A 485 -7.86 1.76 -26.03
N PHE A 486 -7.70 1.04 -24.89
CA PHE A 486 -8.71 1.04 -23.83
C PHE A 486 -8.95 2.45 -23.32
N VAL A 487 -7.89 3.17 -22.94
CA VAL A 487 -7.97 4.54 -22.41
C VAL A 487 -8.54 5.52 -23.46
N ALA A 488 -8.13 5.38 -24.72
CA ALA A 488 -8.60 6.25 -25.80
C ALA A 488 -10.12 6.13 -26.08
N GLY A 489 -10.68 4.94 -25.90
CA GLY A 489 -12.12 4.67 -26.12
C GLY A 489 -12.95 4.57 -24.85
N ALA A 490 -12.36 4.80 -23.67
CA ALA A 490 -13.03 4.59 -22.39
C ALA A 490 -14.04 5.68 -22.05
N ALA A 491 -15.16 5.27 -21.47
CA ALA A 491 -16.13 6.15 -20.84
C ALA A 491 -15.74 6.40 -19.38
N GLU A 492 -15.65 7.67 -18.98
CA GLU A 492 -15.43 8.09 -17.61
C GLU A 492 -16.73 8.14 -16.83
N THR A 493 -16.74 7.53 -15.64
CA THR A 493 -17.84 7.63 -14.67
C THR A 493 -17.30 8.18 -13.36
N LYS A 494 -17.93 9.23 -12.84
CA LYS A 494 -17.57 9.84 -11.55
C LYS A 494 -18.05 8.99 -10.37
N GLY A 495 -17.24 8.95 -9.31
CA GLY A 495 -17.55 8.26 -8.07
C GLY A 495 -16.93 6.87 -7.97
N SER A 496 -17.56 6.03 -7.17
CA SER A 496 -17.09 4.68 -6.85
C SER A 496 -17.43 3.68 -7.95
N TRP A 497 -16.50 2.78 -8.22
CA TRP A 497 -16.70 1.64 -9.12
C TRP A 497 -17.34 0.41 -8.43
N TRP A 498 -17.51 0.41 -7.09
CA TRP A 498 -18.08 -0.73 -6.35
C TRP A 498 -19.47 -1.13 -6.84
N PRO A 499 -20.42 -0.21 -7.10
CA PRO A 499 -21.74 -0.58 -7.66
C PRO A 499 -21.63 -1.26 -9.02
N TYR A 500 -20.76 -0.79 -9.91
CA TYR A 500 -20.52 -1.41 -11.22
C TYR A 500 -19.97 -2.84 -11.10
N TRP A 501 -19.04 -3.07 -10.16
CA TRP A 501 -18.54 -4.41 -9.85
C TRP A 501 -19.65 -5.31 -9.30
N HIS A 502 -20.52 -4.80 -8.43
CA HIS A 502 -21.63 -5.58 -7.88
C HIS A 502 -22.62 -6.00 -8.97
N GLU A 503 -22.99 -5.10 -9.87
CA GLU A 503 -23.81 -5.42 -11.04
C GLU A 503 -23.16 -6.50 -11.93
N TRP A 504 -21.82 -6.43 -12.09
CA TRP A 504 -21.08 -7.47 -12.79
C TRP A 504 -21.15 -8.81 -12.06
N LEU A 505 -21.01 -8.84 -10.75
CA LEU A 505 -21.08 -10.03 -9.93
C LEU A 505 -22.44 -10.72 -10.04
N GLU A 506 -23.54 -9.98 -10.01
CA GLU A 506 -24.91 -10.49 -10.13
C GLU A 506 -25.21 -11.15 -11.48
N ARG A 507 -24.47 -10.86 -12.54
CA ARG A 507 -24.58 -11.56 -13.83
C ARG A 507 -24.28 -13.07 -13.71
N PHE A 508 -23.54 -13.48 -12.70
CA PHE A 508 -23.18 -14.88 -12.44
C PHE A 508 -24.07 -15.56 -11.40
N GLY A 509 -25.10 -14.88 -10.89
CA GLY A 509 -26.08 -15.47 -9.97
C GLY A 509 -26.72 -14.41 -9.09
N ALA A 510 -27.93 -14.02 -9.46
CA ALA A 510 -28.75 -13.07 -8.69
C ALA A 510 -29.75 -13.77 -7.75
N GLU A 511 -29.71 -15.11 -7.67
CA GLU A 511 -30.56 -15.87 -6.75
C GLU A 511 -30.27 -15.47 -5.30
N ARG A 512 -31.33 -15.24 -4.52
CA ARG A 512 -31.24 -14.88 -3.12
C ARG A 512 -31.89 -15.94 -2.24
N ILE A 513 -31.28 -16.18 -1.09
CA ILE A 513 -31.75 -17.12 -0.07
C ILE A 513 -31.83 -16.40 1.28
N ALA A 514 -32.52 -17.00 2.26
CA ALA A 514 -32.59 -16.45 3.61
C ALA A 514 -31.19 -16.31 4.24
N ALA A 515 -30.97 -15.22 4.96
CA ALA A 515 -29.71 -14.93 5.65
C ALA A 515 -29.69 -15.57 7.06
N ASP A 516 -29.93 -16.88 7.12
CA ASP A 516 -30.02 -17.66 8.36
C ASP A 516 -29.10 -18.90 8.34
N GLY A 517 -29.20 -19.74 9.38
CA GLY A 517 -28.43 -20.98 9.48
C GLY A 517 -26.93 -20.74 9.31
N ALA A 518 -26.30 -21.47 8.39
CA ALA A 518 -24.85 -21.39 8.13
C ALA A 518 -24.41 -20.02 7.54
N ARG A 519 -25.34 -19.18 7.10
CA ARG A 519 -25.04 -17.81 6.64
C ARG A 519 -24.75 -16.84 7.80
N VAL A 520 -25.12 -17.24 9.02
CA VAL A 520 -24.77 -16.50 10.24
C VAL A 520 -23.50 -17.10 10.86
N PRO A 521 -22.51 -16.29 11.24
CA PRO A 521 -21.26 -16.79 11.82
C PRO A 521 -21.48 -17.71 13.03
N GLY A 522 -20.99 -18.96 12.96
CA GLY A 522 -21.18 -19.99 13.98
C GLY A 522 -22.55 -20.68 13.94
N GLY A 523 -23.44 -20.33 13.01
CA GLY A 523 -24.75 -20.97 12.85
C GLY A 523 -24.73 -22.27 12.00
N GLY A 524 -23.56 -22.65 11.44
CA GLY A 524 -23.37 -23.86 10.65
C GLY A 524 -22.49 -24.90 11.34
N LYS A 525 -21.82 -25.74 10.53
CA LYS A 525 -20.95 -26.82 11.01
C LYS A 525 -19.68 -26.31 11.72
N LEU A 526 -19.24 -25.10 11.44
CA LEU A 526 -18.06 -24.49 12.06
C LEU A 526 -18.49 -23.57 13.20
N PRO A 527 -18.00 -23.82 14.44
CA PRO A 527 -18.30 -22.92 15.57
C PRO A 527 -17.57 -21.60 15.43
N ALA A 528 -18.11 -20.56 16.05
CA ALA A 528 -17.39 -19.31 16.24
C ALA A 528 -16.20 -19.52 17.19
N ILE A 529 -15.00 -19.14 16.77
CA ILE A 529 -13.76 -19.25 17.56
C ILE A 529 -13.55 -17.99 18.39
N GLU A 530 -13.60 -16.83 17.75
CA GLU A 530 -13.45 -15.50 18.36
C GLU A 530 -14.17 -14.42 17.52
N ASP A 531 -14.29 -13.23 18.07
CA ASP A 531 -14.89 -12.10 17.35
C ASP A 531 -13.95 -11.55 16.26
N ALA A 532 -14.51 -11.07 15.13
CA ALA A 532 -13.76 -10.25 14.19
C ALA A 532 -13.19 -9.01 14.90
N PRO A 533 -12.02 -8.53 14.50
CA PRO A 533 -11.19 -8.92 13.37
C PRO A 533 -10.24 -10.11 13.62
N GLY A 534 -10.39 -10.85 14.72
CA GLY A 534 -9.57 -12.00 15.07
C GLY A 534 -8.27 -11.61 15.77
N SER A 535 -7.47 -12.63 16.09
CA SER A 535 -6.18 -12.47 16.79
C SER A 535 -4.99 -12.35 15.83
N TYR A 536 -5.01 -12.99 14.65
CA TYR A 536 -3.88 -12.95 13.71
C TYR A 536 -3.56 -11.55 13.19
N VAL A 537 -4.57 -10.73 12.97
CA VAL A 537 -4.38 -9.33 12.56
C VAL A 537 -3.69 -8.48 13.64
N LYS A 538 -3.71 -8.91 14.91
CA LYS A 538 -3.10 -8.22 16.05
C LYS A 538 -1.68 -8.72 16.34
N THR A 539 -1.27 -9.87 15.78
CA THR A 539 0.06 -10.46 15.99
C THR A 539 1.11 -9.71 15.15
N ARG A 540 2.22 -9.34 15.77
CA ARG A 540 3.34 -8.60 15.16
C ARG A 540 4.65 -9.34 15.34
#